data_4a60b0e4dd31910d83b4a3c714702ba2
#
_entry.id   4a60b0e4dd31910d83b4a3c714702ba2
#
_cell.length_a   1.000
_cell.length_b   1.000
_cell.length_c   1.000
_cell.angle_alpha   90.00
_cell.angle_beta   90.00
_cell.angle_gamma   90.00
#
_symmetry.space_group_name_H-M   'P 1'
#
loop_
_entity.id
_entity.type
_entity.pdbx_description
1 polymer ?
#
loop_
_entity_poly.entity_id
_entity_poly.type
_entity_poly.pdbx_seq_one_letter_code
_entity_poly.pdbx_strand_id
1 'polypeptide(L)'
;PYYDEAERLMGTHGTAGEDPIEPPRSGPFPHPAIGHEPEIQAIADKLRGKGLRPFSLPIAIDRHEGGACIRCATCDGFACKLGAKNDAEVRLVGPALKTGLVDLILETKALRFLTDATGRKVTGIEVERDGQRRTIHGDLFISAAGAINSAALLLRSANDKHPGGLGNTSSDQLGRNYMAHNNTAMMAVHPF
;
A
#
# COMPACT_ATOMS: atom_id res chain seq x y z
N PRO A 1 -11.19 -12.50 -2.31
CA PRO A 1 -11.53 -11.84 -3.59
C PRO A 1 -10.77 -10.52 -3.74
N TYR A 2 -10.75 -9.63 -2.72
CA TYR A 2 -10.10 -8.31 -2.84
C TYR A 2 -8.58 -8.37 -2.92
N TYR A 3 -7.94 -9.31 -2.22
CA TYR A 3 -6.50 -9.54 -2.34
C TYR A 3 -6.13 -10.04 -3.75
N ASP A 4 -6.91 -10.97 -4.29
CA ASP A 4 -6.66 -11.50 -5.65
C ASP A 4 -6.81 -10.38 -6.69
N GLU A 5 -7.76 -9.46 -6.50
CA GLU A 5 -7.90 -8.30 -7.37
C GLU A 5 -6.72 -7.32 -7.25
N ALA A 6 -6.29 -7.01 -6.03
CA ALA A 6 -5.13 -6.16 -5.80
C ALA A 6 -3.86 -6.76 -6.41
N GLU A 7 -3.62 -8.05 -6.23
CA GLU A 7 -2.48 -8.73 -6.82
C GLU A 7 -2.52 -8.75 -8.36
N ARG A 8 -3.71 -8.93 -8.94
CA ARG A 8 -3.89 -8.85 -10.38
C ARG A 8 -3.60 -7.44 -10.90
N LEU A 9 -4.07 -6.40 -10.22
CA LEU A 9 -3.79 -5.01 -10.59
C LEU A 9 -2.30 -4.67 -10.47
N MET A 10 -1.65 -5.17 -9.44
CA MET A 10 -0.22 -4.95 -9.20
C MET A 10 0.68 -5.89 -10.01
N GLY A 11 0.15 -6.92 -10.67
CA GLY A 11 0.94 -7.89 -11.40
C GLY A 11 1.91 -8.65 -10.47
N THR A 12 1.40 -9.20 -9.38
CA THR A 12 2.21 -9.84 -8.35
C THR A 12 2.73 -11.19 -8.80
N HIS A 13 4.02 -11.44 -8.59
CA HIS A 13 4.66 -12.74 -8.73
C HIS A 13 4.54 -13.54 -7.45
N GLY A 14 4.35 -14.86 -7.55
CA GLY A 14 4.31 -15.76 -6.41
C GLY A 14 3.95 -17.19 -6.80
N THR A 15 4.00 -18.10 -5.82
CA THR A 15 3.55 -19.49 -5.95
C THR A 15 2.51 -19.76 -4.88
N ALA A 16 1.26 -19.98 -5.30
CA ALA A 16 0.16 -20.23 -4.37
C ALA A 16 0.40 -21.53 -3.58
N GLY A 17 0.15 -21.48 -2.27
CA GLY A 17 0.30 -22.60 -1.35
C GLY A 17 1.74 -22.91 -0.93
N GLU A 18 2.73 -22.13 -1.36
CA GLU A 18 4.12 -22.29 -0.92
C GLU A 18 4.32 -21.79 0.52
N ASP A 19 3.65 -20.67 0.89
CA ASP A 19 3.64 -20.17 2.26
C ASP A 19 2.63 -20.96 3.11
N PRO A 20 3.07 -21.63 4.19
CA PRO A 20 2.18 -22.45 5.03
C PRO A 20 1.11 -21.64 5.80
N ILE A 21 1.26 -20.34 5.89
CA ILE A 21 0.32 -19.42 6.57
C ILE A 21 -0.39 -18.47 5.58
N GLU A 22 -0.28 -18.73 4.29
CA GLU A 22 -0.94 -17.93 3.27
C GLU A 22 -2.46 -17.91 3.49
N PRO A 23 -3.10 -16.72 3.43
CA PRO A 23 -4.56 -16.64 3.51
C PRO A 23 -5.20 -17.35 2.31
N PRO A 24 -6.46 -17.84 2.44
CA PRO A 24 -7.17 -18.50 1.35
C PRO A 24 -7.22 -17.64 0.09
N ARG A 25 -6.88 -18.27 -1.03
CA ARG A 25 -6.85 -17.65 -2.37
C ARG A 25 -7.97 -18.24 -3.25
N SER A 26 -8.45 -17.47 -4.21
CA SER A 26 -9.39 -17.95 -5.23
C SER A 26 -8.69 -18.49 -6.49
N GLY A 27 -7.37 -18.28 -6.63
CA GLY A 27 -6.60 -18.70 -7.80
C GLY A 27 -5.09 -18.49 -7.62
N PRO A 28 -4.31 -18.80 -8.66
CA PRO A 28 -2.86 -18.57 -8.65
C PRO A 28 -2.53 -17.06 -8.65
N PHE A 29 -1.27 -16.74 -8.36
CA PHE A 29 -0.74 -15.39 -8.60
C PHE A 29 -0.77 -15.06 -10.11
N PRO A 30 -0.87 -13.78 -10.49
CA PRO A 30 -0.85 -13.34 -11.89
C PRO A 30 0.40 -13.79 -12.65
N HIS A 31 1.54 -13.82 -11.97
CA HIS A 31 2.81 -14.28 -12.52
C HIS A 31 3.44 -15.32 -11.59
N PRO A 32 4.20 -16.29 -12.14
CA PRO A 32 4.92 -17.26 -11.34
C PRO A 32 5.96 -16.58 -10.46
N ALA A 33 6.33 -17.19 -9.33
CA ALA A 33 7.39 -16.70 -8.49
C ALA A 33 8.69 -16.46 -9.28
N ILE A 34 9.41 -15.42 -8.89
CA ILE A 34 10.72 -15.14 -9.48
C ILE A 34 11.71 -16.19 -8.99
N GLY A 35 12.36 -16.88 -9.93
CA GLY A 35 13.35 -17.90 -9.62
C GLY A 35 14.50 -17.34 -8.78
N HIS A 36 14.95 -18.14 -7.84
CA HIS A 36 16.11 -17.82 -7.01
C HIS A 36 17.41 -17.88 -7.82
N GLU A 37 18.37 -17.08 -7.43
CA GLU A 37 19.75 -17.29 -7.86
C GLU A 37 20.26 -18.65 -7.33
N PRO A 38 21.20 -19.33 -8.02
CA PRO A 38 21.60 -20.70 -7.68
C PRO A 38 22.01 -20.92 -6.21
N GLU A 39 22.70 -19.96 -5.62
CA GLU A 39 23.11 -20.02 -4.22
C GLU A 39 21.94 -19.94 -3.25
N ILE A 40 21.00 -19.06 -3.52
CA ILE A 40 19.77 -18.92 -2.72
C ILE A 40 18.92 -20.19 -2.85
N GLN A 41 18.83 -20.77 -4.05
CA GLN A 41 18.15 -22.04 -4.27
C GLN A 41 18.81 -23.17 -3.45
N ALA A 42 20.13 -23.26 -3.45
CA ALA A 42 20.86 -24.26 -2.67
C ALA A 42 20.62 -24.11 -1.14
N ILE A 43 20.53 -22.88 -0.65
CA ILE A 43 20.17 -22.60 0.75
C ILE A 43 18.73 -23.05 1.03
N ALA A 44 17.79 -22.71 0.17
CA ALA A 44 16.39 -23.12 0.31
C ALA A 44 16.26 -24.65 0.35
N ASP A 45 16.99 -25.37 -0.49
CA ASP A 45 16.97 -26.84 -0.52
C ASP A 45 17.56 -27.46 0.76
N LYS A 46 18.64 -26.89 1.28
CA LYS A 46 19.20 -27.29 2.59
C LYS A 46 18.21 -27.05 3.74
N LEU A 47 17.49 -25.94 3.72
CA LEU A 47 16.47 -25.63 4.72
C LEU A 47 15.29 -26.59 4.64
N ARG A 48 14.82 -26.93 3.43
CA ARG A 48 13.80 -27.95 3.21
C ARG A 48 14.23 -29.32 3.72
N GLY A 49 15.51 -29.71 3.50
CA GLY A 49 16.08 -30.93 4.05
C GLY A 49 16.12 -30.98 5.58
N LYS A 50 16.02 -29.84 6.26
CA LYS A 50 15.89 -29.74 7.72
C LYS A 50 14.45 -29.61 8.21
N GLY A 51 13.45 -29.78 7.34
CA GLY A 51 12.02 -29.69 7.69
C GLY A 51 11.48 -28.25 7.74
N LEU A 52 12.25 -27.25 7.36
CA LEU A 52 11.79 -25.88 7.22
C LEU A 52 11.07 -25.69 5.88
N ARG A 53 10.24 -24.68 5.80
CA ARG A 53 9.44 -24.37 4.60
C ARG A 53 9.78 -22.96 4.07
N PRO A 54 10.95 -22.78 3.45
CA PRO A 54 11.24 -21.53 2.76
C PRO A 54 10.31 -21.38 1.56
N PHE A 55 9.82 -20.19 1.36
CA PHE A 55 8.93 -19.85 0.25
C PHE A 55 9.41 -18.58 -0.46
N SER A 56 8.97 -18.41 -1.69
CA SER A 56 9.28 -17.22 -2.49
C SER A 56 8.38 -16.07 -2.02
N LEU A 57 9.01 -14.99 -1.56
CA LEU A 57 8.25 -13.81 -1.14
C LEU A 57 7.46 -13.25 -2.32
N PRO A 58 6.14 -13.07 -2.21
CA PRO A 58 5.36 -12.43 -3.26
C PRO A 58 5.85 -11.01 -3.53
N ILE A 59 6.04 -10.68 -4.80
CA ILE A 59 6.59 -9.38 -5.19
C ILE A 59 5.88 -8.80 -6.40
N ALA A 60 5.52 -7.52 -6.31
CA ALA A 60 4.91 -6.76 -7.40
C ALA A 60 6.00 -6.03 -8.20
N ILE A 61 6.43 -6.66 -9.29
CA ILE A 61 7.48 -6.15 -10.17
C ILE A 61 7.23 -6.60 -11.60
N ASP A 62 7.56 -5.76 -12.56
CA ASP A 62 7.42 -6.04 -13.99
C ASP A 62 8.64 -6.83 -14.51
N ARG A 63 8.80 -8.08 -14.03
CA ARG A 63 9.91 -9.00 -14.34
C ARG A 63 9.42 -10.28 -15.00
N HIS A 64 8.72 -10.16 -16.08
CA HIS A 64 8.34 -11.25 -16.97
C HIS A 64 8.96 -11.02 -18.36
N GLU A 65 8.74 -11.92 -19.30
CA GLU A 65 9.17 -11.72 -20.69
C GLU A 65 8.53 -10.46 -21.27
N GLY A 66 9.35 -9.55 -21.79
CA GLY A 66 8.93 -8.25 -22.29
C GLY A 66 8.66 -7.19 -21.20
N GLY A 67 8.84 -7.51 -19.92
CA GLY A 67 8.68 -6.58 -18.82
C GLY A 67 9.79 -5.52 -18.71
N ALA A 68 9.52 -4.42 -18.04
CA ALA A 68 10.42 -3.27 -17.96
C ALA A 68 11.64 -3.48 -17.04
N CYS A 69 11.68 -4.54 -16.22
CA CYS A 69 12.77 -4.77 -15.27
C CYS A 69 14.03 -5.29 -15.94
N ILE A 70 15.11 -4.51 -15.91
CA ILE A 70 16.43 -4.84 -16.46
C ILE A 70 17.41 -5.46 -15.46
N ARG A 71 16.98 -5.77 -14.23
CA ARG A 71 17.85 -6.32 -13.15
C ARG A 71 19.07 -5.43 -12.84
N CYS A 72 18.88 -4.14 -12.68
CA CYS A 72 19.94 -3.16 -12.48
C CYS A 72 20.63 -3.20 -11.09
N ALA A 73 20.27 -4.13 -10.21
CA ALA A 73 20.83 -4.34 -8.86
C ALA A 73 20.75 -3.15 -7.88
N THR A 74 19.94 -2.12 -8.18
CA THR A 74 19.78 -0.91 -7.34
C THR A 74 18.38 -0.78 -6.75
N CYS A 75 17.66 -1.92 -6.57
CA CYS A 75 16.26 -1.90 -6.18
C CYS A 75 16.02 -1.59 -4.70
N ASP A 76 16.97 -1.90 -3.83
CA ASP A 76 16.80 -1.78 -2.40
C ASP A 76 16.82 -0.31 -1.98
N GLY A 77 15.75 0.14 -1.32
CA GLY A 77 15.62 1.50 -0.81
C GLY A 77 15.43 2.62 -1.85
N PHE A 78 15.42 2.31 -3.16
CA PHE A 78 15.35 3.32 -4.22
C PHE A 78 14.11 3.19 -5.10
N ALA A 79 13.59 4.33 -5.57
CA ALA A 79 12.56 4.37 -6.60
C ALA A 79 13.10 3.80 -7.93
N CYS A 80 12.23 3.10 -8.67
CA CYS A 80 12.61 2.53 -9.95
C CYS A 80 12.43 3.55 -11.09
N LYS A 81 13.53 4.00 -11.69
CA LYS A 81 13.48 4.94 -12.84
C LYS A 81 12.78 4.39 -14.08
N LEU A 82 12.70 3.05 -14.19
CA LEU A 82 12.04 2.39 -15.33
C LEU A 82 10.55 2.14 -15.08
N GLY A 83 10.01 2.47 -13.90
CA GLY A 83 8.65 2.15 -13.55
C GLY A 83 8.37 0.64 -13.44
N ALA A 84 9.41 -0.19 -13.25
CA ALA A 84 9.27 -1.64 -13.17
C ALA A 84 8.86 -2.15 -11.78
N LYS A 85 8.90 -1.33 -10.74
CA LYS A 85 8.26 -1.61 -9.44
C LYS A 85 6.80 -1.27 -9.59
N ASN A 86 5.94 -2.28 -9.44
CA ASN A 86 4.51 -2.15 -9.61
C ASN A 86 3.86 -1.59 -8.34
N ASP A 87 4.15 -0.34 -8.02
CA ASP A 87 3.51 0.41 -6.94
C ASP A 87 2.20 1.08 -7.40
N ALA A 88 1.54 1.77 -6.47
CA ALA A 88 0.27 2.44 -6.76
C ALA A 88 0.43 3.59 -7.78
N GLU A 89 1.59 4.28 -7.81
CA GLU A 89 1.83 5.34 -8.78
C GLU A 89 1.87 4.76 -10.20
N VAL A 90 2.67 3.70 -10.41
CA VAL A 90 2.87 3.08 -11.73
C VAL A 90 1.61 2.36 -12.22
N ARG A 91 0.96 1.59 -11.34
CA ARG A 91 -0.13 0.68 -11.74
C ARG A 91 -1.51 1.28 -11.66
N LEU A 92 -1.72 2.31 -10.84
CA LEU A 92 -3.05 2.87 -10.59
C LEU A 92 -3.12 4.37 -10.91
N VAL A 93 -2.30 5.20 -10.25
CA VAL A 93 -2.39 6.67 -10.40
C VAL A 93 -2.06 7.11 -11.83
N GLY A 94 -0.95 6.63 -12.38
CA GLY A 94 -0.54 6.97 -13.75
C GLY A 94 -1.60 6.62 -14.81
N PRO A 95 -2.13 5.38 -14.83
CA PRO A 95 -3.25 5.01 -15.70
C PRO A 95 -4.52 5.84 -15.45
N ALA A 96 -4.87 6.10 -14.19
CA ALA A 96 -6.06 6.89 -13.85
C ALA A 96 -5.98 8.32 -14.41
N LEU A 97 -4.83 9.00 -14.27
CA LEU A 97 -4.60 10.33 -14.82
C LEU A 97 -4.77 10.36 -16.36
N LYS A 98 -4.35 9.30 -17.05
CA LYS A 98 -4.49 9.18 -18.51
C LYS A 98 -5.94 9.10 -18.99
N THR A 99 -6.88 8.78 -18.11
CA THR A 99 -8.31 8.77 -18.45
C THR A 99 -8.88 10.17 -18.66
N GLY A 100 -8.23 11.21 -18.12
CA GLY A 100 -8.75 12.58 -18.08
C GLY A 100 -9.91 12.78 -17.09
N LEU A 101 -10.23 11.76 -16.27
CA LEU A 101 -11.31 11.80 -15.28
C LEU A 101 -10.81 12.06 -13.85
N VAL A 102 -9.49 12.19 -13.69
CA VAL A 102 -8.84 12.35 -12.38
C VAL A 102 -7.95 13.57 -12.38
N ASP A 103 -8.14 14.42 -11.37
CA ASP A 103 -7.28 15.56 -11.07
C ASP A 103 -6.36 15.23 -9.89
N LEU A 104 -5.06 15.30 -10.09
CA LEU A 104 -4.06 15.17 -9.02
C LEU A 104 -3.63 16.56 -8.56
N ILE A 105 -4.00 16.92 -7.34
CA ILE A 105 -3.66 18.21 -6.74
C ILE A 105 -2.46 18.03 -5.82
N LEU A 106 -1.30 18.44 -6.28
CA LEU A 106 -0.04 18.38 -5.53
C LEU A 106 0.15 19.58 -4.58
N GLU A 107 1.11 19.46 -3.65
CA GLU A 107 1.49 20.51 -2.69
C GLU A 107 0.30 21.09 -1.90
N THR A 108 -0.69 20.22 -1.66
CA THR A 108 -1.95 20.60 -1.02
C THR A 108 -2.15 19.78 0.24
N LYS A 109 -2.19 20.46 1.38
CA LYS A 109 -2.37 19.84 2.69
C LYS A 109 -3.84 19.79 3.06
N ALA A 110 -4.36 18.60 3.31
CA ALA A 110 -5.68 18.41 3.89
C ALA A 110 -5.65 18.84 5.38
N LEU A 111 -6.51 19.76 5.76
CA LEU A 111 -6.56 20.31 7.12
C LEU A 111 -7.63 19.62 7.96
N ARG A 112 -8.88 19.57 7.48
CA ARG A 112 -10.00 18.94 8.17
C ARG A 112 -11.16 18.67 7.21
N PHE A 113 -11.99 17.70 7.55
CA PHE A 113 -13.28 17.51 6.94
C PHE A 113 -14.33 18.47 7.51
N LEU A 114 -15.27 18.88 6.70
CA LEU A 114 -16.42 19.70 7.06
C LEU A 114 -17.68 18.85 6.99
N THR A 115 -18.60 19.04 7.94
CA THR A 115 -19.88 18.34 7.96
C THR A 115 -21.05 19.30 7.77
N ASP A 116 -22.19 18.74 7.43
CA ASP A 116 -23.45 19.47 7.54
C ASP A 116 -23.80 19.79 9.01
N ALA A 117 -24.85 20.58 9.22
CA ALA A 117 -25.30 20.97 10.56
C ALA A 117 -25.72 19.77 11.44
N THR A 118 -26.07 18.64 10.85
CA THR A 118 -26.43 17.42 11.58
C THR A 118 -25.21 16.59 12.01
N GLY A 119 -24.06 16.84 11.42
CA GLY A 119 -22.83 16.06 11.60
C GLY A 119 -22.84 14.70 10.91
N ARG A 120 -23.87 14.38 10.13
CA ARG A 120 -24.03 13.04 9.51
C ARG A 120 -23.47 12.92 8.11
N LYS A 121 -23.23 14.02 7.43
CA LYS A 121 -22.73 14.06 6.07
C LYS A 121 -21.48 14.93 6.01
N VAL A 122 -20.38 14.40 5.46
CA VAL A 122 -19.21 15.20 5.07
C VAL A 122 -19.58 15.98 3.81
N THR A 123 -19.41 17.29 3.83
CA THR A 123 -19.80 18.20 2.74
C THR A 123 -18.60 18.80 2.01
N GLY A 124 -17.42 18.72 2.63
CA GLY A 124 -16.20 19.26 2.05
C GLY A 124 -14.96 18.88 2.85
N ILE A 125 -13.83 19.19 2.27
CA ILE A 125 -12.52 19.14 2.93
C ILE A 125 -11.84 20.49 2.81
N GLU A 126 -11.42 21.05 3.93
CA GLU A 126 -10.60 22.26 3.96
C GLU A 126 -9.16 21.87 3.64
N VAL A 127 -8.56 22.53 2.68
CA VAL A 127 -7.18 22.29 2.23
C VAL A 127 -6.39 23.61 2.25
N GLU A 128 -5.08 23.48 2.34
CA GLU A 128 -4.16 24.61 2.25
C GLU A 128 -3.14 24.36 1.15
N ARG A 129 -2.96 25.34 0.28
CA ARG A 129 -1.94 25.39 -0.74
C ARG A 129 -1.38 26.81 -0.81
N ASP A 130 -0.07 26.97 -0.85
CA ASP A 130 0.63 28.27 -0.90
C ASP A 130 0.16 29.26 0.19
N GLY A 131 -0.10 28.76 1.40
CA GLY A 131 -0.63 29.54 2.52
C GLY A 131 -2.12 29.94 2.39
N GLN A 132 -2.78 29.58 1.30
CA GLN A 132 -4.20 29.88 1.07
C GLN A 132 -5.07 28.69 1.40
N ARG A 133 -6.14 28.94 2.15
CA ARG A 133 -7.14 27.92 2.48
C ARG A 133 -8.27 27.93 1.47
N ARG A 134 -8.70 26.75 1.08
CA ARG A 134 -9.83 26.51 0.16
C ARG A 134 -10.64 25.32 0.65
N THR A 135 -11.89 25.25 0.24
CA THR A 135 -12.75 24.07 0.46
C THR A 135 -12.94 23.34 -0.86
N ILE A 136 -12.70 22.04 -0.85
CA ILE A 136 -13.05 21.15 -1.96
C ILE A 136 -14.33 20.42 -1.55
N HIS A 137 -15.35 20.46 -2.41
CA HIS A 137 -16.63 19.79 -2.22
C HIS A 137 -16.67 18.48 -3.01
N GLY A 138 -17.47 17.53 -2.56
CA GLY A 138 -17.67 16.24 -3.22
C GLY A 138 -18.81 15.45 -2.58
N ASP A 139 -19.20 14.38 -3.22
CA ASP A 139 -20.26 13.48 -2.74
C ASP A 139 -19.71 12.37 -1.85
N LEU A 140 -18.46 11.98 -2.07
CA LEU A 140 -17.76 10.96 -1.29
C LEU A 140 -16.32 11.43 -0.99
N PHE A 141 -15.91 11.24 0.25
CA PHE A 141 -14.56 11.55 0.72
C PHE A 141 -13.87 10.29 1.23
N ILE A 142 -12.65 10.04 0.76
CA ILE A 142 -11.85 8.89 1.16
C ILE A 142 -10.57 9.40 1.82
N SER A 143 -10.36 9.05 3.10
CA SER A 143 -9.11 9.34 3.81
C SER A 143 -8.16 8.14 3.65
N ALA A 144 -7.20 8.27 2.77
CA ALA A 144 -6.20 7.23 2.48
C ALA A 144 -4.76 7.73 2.74
N ALA A 145 -4.57 8.52 3.80
CA ALA A 145 -3.31 9.18 4.13
C ALA A 145 -2.36 8.34 5.03
N GLY A 146 -2.57 7.05 5.08
CA GLY A 146 -1.88 6.14 6.00
C GLY A 146 -2.45 6.20 7.43
N ALA A 147 -2.09 5.25 8.28
CA ALA A 147 -2.69 5.07 9.60
C ALA A 147 -2.58 6.32 10.47
N ILE A 148 -1.41 6.94 10.54
CA ILE A 148 -1.14 8.10 11.40
C ILE A 148 -1.86 9.35 10.87
N ASN A 149 -1.65 9.69 9.58
CA ASN A 149 -2.18 10.94 9.03
C ASN A 149 -3.70 10.90 8.85
N SER A 150 -4.29 9.74 8.51
CA SER A 150 -5.75 9.58 8.45
C SER A 150 -6.39 9.80 9.82
N ALA A 151 -5.85 9.19 10.87
CA ALA A 151 -6.30 9.41 12.23
C ALA A 151 -6.14 10.88 12.66
N ALA A 152 -4.99 11.49 12.38
CA ALA A 152 -4.73 12.89 12.69
C ALA A 152 -5.67 13.84 11.93
N LEU A 153 -6.01 13.54 10.67
CA LEU A 153 -6.99 14.32 9.89
C LEU A 153 -8.38 14.24 10.50
N LEU A 154 -8.83 13.05 10.89
CA LEU A 154 -10.12 12.85 11.53
C LEU A 154 -10.19 13.52 12.93
N LEU A 155 -9.11 13.45 13.72
CA LEU A 155 -9.03 14.16 15.00
C LEU A 155 -9.11 15.69 14.82
N ARG A 156 -8.39 16.25 13.84
CA ARG A 156 -8.47 17.69 13.50
C ARG A 156 -9.82 18.12 12.95
N SER A 157 -10.64 17.17 12.51
CA SER A 157 -11.99 17.42 12.00
C SER A 157 -13.05 17.45 13.11
N ALA A 158 -12.62 17.59 14.38
CA ALA A 158 -13.53 17.77 15.51
C ALA A 158 -14.45 18.98 15.31
N ASN A 159 -15.69 18.86 15.75
CA ASN A 159 -16.71 19.90 15.74
C ASN A 159 -17.75 19.65 16.85
N ASP A 160 -18.77 20.49 16.96
CA ASP A 160 -19.79 20.38 18.00
C ASP A 160 -20.54 19.03 18.01
N LYS A 161 -20.64 18.37 16.86
CA LYS A 161 -21.27 17.04 16.73
C LYS A 161 -20.28 15.89 16.94
N HIS A 162 -19.01 16.16 16.78
CA HIS A 162 -17.91 15.21 16.88
C HIS A 162 -16.77 15.80 17.73
N PRO A 163 -16.96 16.08 19.02
CA PRO A 163 -15.96 16.80 19.84
C PRO A 163 -14.63 16.04 20.02
N GLY A 164 -14.66 14.73 19.92
CA GLY A 164 -13.46 13.85 19.99
C GLY A 164 -12.81 13.54 18.63
N GLY A 165 -13.25 14.20 17.54
CA GLY A 165 -12.81 13.90 16.18
C GLY A 165 -13.92 13.29 15.32
N LEU A 166 -13.85 13.51 14.02
CA LEU A 166 -14.88 13.04 13.08
C LEU A 166 -14.97 11.51 13.11
N GLY A 167 -16.18 10.99 13.36
CA GLY A 167 -16.45 9.55 13.46
C GLY A 167 -15.97 8.91 14.77
N ASN A 168 -15.35 9.67 15.67
CA ASN A 168 -15.00 9.14 16.99
C ASN A 168 -16.27 9.03 17.84
N THR A 169 -16.58 7.80 18.23
CA THR A 169 -17.76 7.47 19.02
C THR A 169 -17.44 7.42 20.52
N SER A 170 -18.43 7.02 21.33
CA SER A 170 -18.24 6.79 22.77
C SER A 170 -17.16 5.76 23.09
N SER A 171 -16.78 4.90 22.16
CA SER A 171 -15.67 3.94 22.32
C SER A 171 -14.28 4.59 22.29
N ASP A 172 -14.17 5.84 21.82
CA ASP A 172 -12.93 6.63 21.76
C ASP A 172 -11.74 5.86 21.15
N GLN A 173 -11.96 5.23 19.99
CA GLN A 173 -10.94 4.40 19.33
C GLN A 173 -10.08 5.16 18.31
N LEU A 174 -10.51 6.36 17.91
CA LEU A 174 -9.80 7.14 16.90
C LEU A 174 -8.40 7.56 17.40
N GLY A 175 -7.38 7.22 16.63
CA GLY A 175 -5.98 7.51 16.96
C GLY A 175 -5.37 6.60 18.04
N ARG A 176 -6.10 5.55 18.44
CA ARG A 176 -5.61 4.53 19.36
C ARG A 176 -5.24 3.23 18.64
N ASN A 177 -4.65 2.29 19.37
CA ASN A 177 -4.32 0.95 18.86
C ASN A 177 -3.46 0.98 17.59
N TYR A 178 -2.48 1.89 17.53
CA TYR A 178 -1.52 1.89 16.44
C TYR A 178 -0.76 0.56 16.41
N MET A 179 -0.73 -0.06 15.24
CA MET A 179 -0.02 -1.30 15.00
C MET A 179 0.98 -1.11 13.87
N ALA A 180 2.14 -1.74 14.00
CA ALA A 180 3.17 -1.78 12.99
C ALA A 180 3.54 -3.24 12.68
N HIS A 181 4.13 -3.48 11.51
CA HIS A 181 4.69 -4.78 11.20
C HIS A 181 5.94 -5.03 12.06
N ASN A 182 6.01 -6.22 12.65
CA ASN A 182 7.21 -6.73 13.30
C ASN A 182 7.88 -7.72 12.36
N ASN A 183 9.00 -7.32 11.77
CA ASN A 183 9.78 -8.16 10.88
C ASN A 183 11.13 -8.49 11.53
N THR A 184 11.56 -9.74 11.39
CA THR A 184 12.93 -10.12 11.69
C THR A 184 13.66 -10.28 10.37
N ALA A 185 14.71 -9.49 10.15
CA ALA A 185 15.62 -9.65 9.04
C ALA A 185 16.89 -10.38 9.52
N MET A 186 17.33 -11.38 8.78
CA MET A 186 18.58 -12.09 9.03
C MET A 186 19.47 -11.92 7.81
N MET A 187 20.70 -11.47 8.03
CA MET A 187 21.73 -11.40 7.01
C MET A 187 22.82 -12.39 7.36
N ALA A 188 23.18 -13.23 6.41
CA ALA A 188 24.35 -14.11 6.51
C ALA A 188 25.36 -13.71 5.43
N VAL A 189 26.61 -13.52 5.85
CA VAL A 189 27.71 -13.24 4.92
C VAL A 189 28.54 -14.50 4.82
N HIS A 190 28.67 -15.04 3.61
CA HIS A 190 29.55 -16.14 3.32
C HIS A 190 30.91 -15.58 2.84
N PRO A 191 32.02 -15.85 3.49
CA PRO A 191 33.29 -15.22 3.19
C PRO A 191 33.95 -15.70 1.89
N PHE A 192 33.41 -16.76 1.26
CA PHE A 192 33.97 -17.34 0.02
C PHE A 192 32.91 -17.96 -0.85
#